data_4134672e50d7427cee5d5d2f844edcbf
#
_entry.id   4134672e50d7427cee5d5d2f844edcbf
#
_cell.length_a   1.000
_cell.length_b   1.000
_cell.length_c   1.000
_cell.angle_alpha   90.00
_cell.angle_beta   90.00
_cell.angle_gamma   90.00
#
_symmetry.space_group_name_H-M   'P 1'
#
loop_
_entity.id
_entity.type
_entity.pdbx_description
1 polymer ?
#
loop_
_entity_poly.entity_id
_entity_poly.type
_entity_poly.pdbx_seq_one_letter_code
_entity_poly.pdbx_strand_id
1 'polypeptide(L)'
;MDTIVQILLVLFYILSGIIAFYFLLPAFLFIAYYLKGGLKKKFSFSSSAKQFEFAAIITAHQDARFVAPFVDSFLKQRYTNFKVYVVADDCDTSDLTFDDERIIILKPEVALHSKIKSIQFAIDHYVNDPDVMIIFDSDNLVHPDYLKNLCAYYQQGFRVVQTHMLSKNTDTTYSQLDSVGHIYYTFFERKSKMALGLSSSILGLGISLDYNLYKTINYKNTVGGFDKKLQAKMAMLVKQIAFADDAIVYDEKVEEAAVMEKQRTGGYGLISLI
;
A
#
# COMPACT_ATOMS: atom_id res chain seq x y z
N MET A 1 53.32 8.06 -1.75
CA MET A 1 52.51 7.27 -2.70
C MET A 1 51.87 6.05 -2.02
N ASP A 2 52.60 5.35 -1.20
CA ASP A 2 52.11 4.13 -0.52
C ASP A 2 50.94 4.35 0.43
N THR A 3 50.95 5.42 1.22
CA THR A 3 49.85 5.71 2.17
C THR A 3 48.51 6.01 1.45
N ILE A 4 48.59 6.71 0.33
CA ILE A 4 47.37 7.03 -0.48
C ILE A 4 46.82 5.73 -1.10
N VAL A 5 47.70 4.87 -1.62
CA VAL A 5 47.30 3.57 -2.17
C VAL A 5 46.66 2.68 -1.11
N GLN A 6 47.22 2.64 0.11
CA GLN A 6 46.62 1.90 1.23
C GLN A 6 45.23 2.42 1.61
N ILE A 7 45.05 3.74 1.68
CA ILE A 7 43.73 4.34 1.95
C ILE A 7 42.72 3.98 0.86
N LEU A 8 43.12 4.06 -0.42
CA LEU A 8 42.24 3.71 -1.56
C LEU A 8 41.87 2.22 -1.52
N LEU A 9 42.77 1.33 -1.17
CA LEU A 9 42.49 -0.09 -1.02
C LEU A 9 41.53 -0.37 0.12
N VAL A 10 41.69 0.27 1.26
CA VAL A 10 40.72 0.15 2.37
C VAL A 10 39.33 0.61 1.98
N LEU A 11 39.25 1.78 1.33
CA LEU A 11 37.96 2.29 0.82
C LEU A 11 37.32 1.35 -0.21
N PHE A 12 38.11 0.78 -1.11
CA PHE A 12 37.68 -0.22 -2.07
C PHE A 12 37.08 -1.47 -1.40
N TYR A 13 37.75 -2.01 -0.38
CA TYR A 13 37.27 -3.19 0.34
C TYR A 13 35.99 -2.86 1.13
N ILE A 14 35.90 -1.69 1.76
CA ILE A 14 34.67 -1.26 2.46
C ILE A 14 33.51 -1.15 1.47
N LEU A 15 33.71 -0.46 0.34
CA LEU A 15 32.68 -0.30 -0.68
C LEU A 15 32.26 -1.66 -1.28
N SER A 16 33.24 -2.52 -1.58
CA SER A 16 32.98 -3.88 -2.08
C SER A 16 32.19 -4.72 -1.07
N GLY A 17 32.52 -4.61 0.22
CA GLY A 17 31.79 -5.28 1.30
C GLY A 17 30.33 -4.79 1.40
N ILE A 18 30.11 -3.48 1.30
CA ILE A 18 28.76 -2.90 1.28
C ILE A 18 27.96 -3.42 0.07
N ILE A 19 28.54 -3.38 -1.12
CA ILE A 19 27.90 -3.86 -2.35
C ILE A 19 27.59 -5.36 -2.23
N ALA A 20 28.54 -6.17 -1.79
CA ALA A 20 28.35 -7.61 -1.60
C ALA A 20 27.25 -7.90 -0.57
N PHE A 21 27.20 -7.16 0.53
CA PHE A 21 26.12 -7.29 1.52
C PHE A 21 24.74 -7.04 0.91
N TYR A 22 24.57 -5.92 0.19
CA TYR A 22 23.29 -5.61 -0.45
C TYR A 22 22.91 -6.63 -1.54
N PHE A 23 23.91 -7.12 -2.29
CA PHE A 23 23.68 -8.14 -3.32
C PHE A 23 23.26 -9.49 -2.72
N LEU A 24 23.83 -9.87 -1.58
CA LEU A 24 23.54 -11.13 -0.89
C LEU A 24 22.32 -11.06 0.05
N LEU A 25 21.88 -9.85 0.42
CA LEU A 25 20.76 -9.64 1.35
C LEU A 25 19.49 -10.40 0.95
N PRO A 26 19.05 -10.42 -0.31
CA PRO A 26 17.88 -11.20 -0.74
C PRO A 26 18.07 -12.70 -0.47
N ALA A 27 19.26 -13.25 -0.73
CA ALA A 27 19.55 -14.65 -0.46
C ALA A 27 19.48 -14.96 1.04
N PHE A 28 20.04 -14.10 1.90
CA PHE A 28 19.93 -14.23 3.34
C PHE A 28 18.47 -14.18 3.83
N LEU A 29 17.69 -13.24 3.33
CA LEU A 29 16.27 -13.14 3.69
C LEU A 29 15.49 -14.39 3.25
N PHE A 30 15.77 -14.91 2.06
CA PHE A 30 15.19 -16.14 1.56
C PHE A 30 15.50 -17.33 2.48
N ILE A 31 16.78 -17.56 2.76
CA ILE A 31 17.22 -18.65 3.64
C ILE A 31 16.59 -18.50 5.03
N ALA A 32 16.68 -17.32 5.65
CA ALA A 32 16.13 -17.05 6.97
C ALA A 32 14.60 -17.27 7.02
N TYR A 33 13.88 -16.88 5.96
CA TYR A 33 12.44 -17.12 5.82
C TYR A 33 12.10 -18.61 5.88
N TYR A 34 12.81 -19.44 5.12
CA TYR A 34 12.57 -20.89 5.11
C TYR A 34 13.02 -21.58 6.39
N LEU A 35 14.16 -21.18 6.98
CA LEU A 35 14.64 -21.70 8.27
C LEU A 35 13.63 -21.41 9.40
N LYS A 36 12.95 -20.26 9.37
CA LYS A 36 11.86 -19.95 10.31
C LYS A 36 10.55 -20.69 9.99
N GLY A 37 10.50 -21.43 8.88
CA GLY A 37 9.32 -22.16 8.40
C GLY A 37 8.29 -21.29 7.73
N GLY A 38 8.72 -20.18 7.12
CA GLY A 38 7.89 -19.28 6.35
C GLY A 38 6.95 -18.41 7.20
N LEU A 39 6.00 -17.75 6.53
CA LEU A 39 4.95 -16.97 7.19
C LEU A 39 3.85 -17.93 7.67
N LYS A 40 3.99 -18.46 8.89
CA LYS A 40 3.08 -19.48 9.43
C LYS A 40 1.80 -18.92 10.02
N LYS A 41 1.74 -17.63 10.37
CA LYS A 41 0.58 -17.06 11.08
C LYS A 41 -0.37 -16.40 10.09
N LYS A 42 -1.42 -17.13 9.73
CA LYS A 42 -2.69 -16.50 9.35
C LYS A 42 -3.43 -16.20 10.65
N PHE A 43 -3.76 -14.95 10.87
CA PHE A 43 -4.61 -14.56 11.99
C PHE A 43 -6.05 -14.87 11.62
N SER A 44 -6.78 -15.47 12.55
CA SER A 44 -8.20 -15.81 12.34
C SER A 44 -9.06 -14.69 12.89
N PHE A 45 -10.01 -14.25 12.08
CA PHE A 45 -11.05 -13.32 12.51
C PHE A 45 -11.92 -13.95 13.60
N SER A 46 -12.20 -13.18 14.65
CA SER A 46 -13.11 -13.57 15.71
C SER A 46 -14.33 -12.62 15.73
N SER A 47 -15.52 -13.18 15.65
CA SER A 47 -16.76 -12.41 15.76
C SER A 47 -17.03 -11.91 17.19
N SER A 48 -16.45 -12.54 18.19
CA SER A 48 -16.57 -12.14 19.60
C SER A 48 -15.57 -11.06 20.04
N ALA A 49 -14.53 -10.80 19.21
CA ALA A 49 -13.57 -9.72 19.46
C ALA A 49 -14.09 -8.39 18.91
N LYS A 50 -13.36 -7.30 19.20
CA LYS A 50 -13.71 -5.97 18.67
C LYS A 50 -13.90 -6.02 17.15
N GLN A 51 -15.01 -5.46 16.70
CA GLN A 51 -15.32 -5.24 15.28
C GLN A 51 -14.88 -3.83 14.94
N PHE A 52 -13.91 -3.69 14.04
CA PHE A 52 -13.38 -2.40 13.62
C PHE A 52 -14.24 -1.80 12.50
N GLU A 53 -14.53 -0.51 12.55
CA GLU A 53 -15.14 0.22 11.45
C GLU A 53 -14.06 0.66 10.47
N PHE A 54 -14.22 0.29 9.20
CA PHE A 54 -13.27 0.63 8.13
C PHE A 54 -13.81 1.77 7.26
N ALA A 55 -12.97 2.78 7.01
CA ALA A 55 -13.17 3.77 5.95
C ALA A 55 -12.23 3.47 4.79
N ALA A 56 -12.75 2.99 3.68
CA ALA A 56 -12.01 2.79 2.45
C ALA A 56 -12.03 4.09 1.63
N ILE A 57 -10.88 4.69 1.36
CA ILE A 57 -10.72 5.88 0.53
C ILE A 57 -10.26 5.44 -0.85
N ILE A 58 -11.06 5.69 -1.86
CA ILE A 58 -10.75 5.47 -3.27
C ILE A 58 -10.48 6.83 -3.91
N THR A 59 -9.28 7.01 -4.47
CA THR A 59 -8.90 8.25 -5.14
C THR A 59 -8.93 8.05 -6.66
N ALA A 60 -9.84 8.76 -7.35
CA ALA A 60 -9.93 8.82 -8.81
C ALA A 60 -9.57 10.23 -9.28
N HIS A 61 -8.77 10.35 -10.34
CA HIS A 61 -8.40 11.62 -10.96
C HIS A 61 -8.55 11.54 -12.47
N GLN A 62 -9.41 12.39 -13.03
CA GLN A 62 -9.75 12.50 -14.47
C GLN A 62 -10.36 11.24 -15.10
N ASP A 63 -10.29 10.09 -14.45
CA ASP A 63 -10.84 8.81 -14.96
C ASP A 63 -11.57 8.06 -13.84
N ALA A 64 -12.87 7.90 -13.99
CA ALA A 64 -13.73 7.19 -13.05
C ALA A 64 -14.22 5.82 -13.54
N ARG A 65 -13.76 5.34 -14.72
CA ARG A 65 -14.26 4.11 -15.36
C ARG A 65 -14.15 2.87 -14.48
N PHE A 66 -13.13 2.82 -13.64
CA PHE A 66 -12.87 1.67 -12.77
C PHE A 66 -13.51 1.79 -11.39
N VAL A 67 -14.10 2.94 -11.06
CA VAL A 67 -14.72 3.17 -9.74
C VAL A 67 -15.89 2.24 -9.50
N ALA A 68 -16.82 2.12 -10.45
CA ALA A 68 -18.00 1.28 -10.28
C ALA A 68 -17.65 -0.20 -10.05
N PRO A 69 -16.81 -0.86 -10.88
CA PRO A 69 -16.34 -2.23 -10.60
C PRO A 69 -15.66 -2.37 -9.23
N PHE A 70 -14.90 -1.34 -8.81
CA PHE A 70 -14.23 -1.39 -7.52
C PHE A 70 -15.22 -1.31 -6.36
N VAL A 71 -16.17 -0.38 -6.39
CA VAL A 71 -17.24 -0.28 -5.39
C VAL A 71 -18.03 -1.58 -5.33
N ASP A 72 -18.37 -2.18 -6.47
CA ASP A 72 -19.04 -3.48 -6.55
C ASP A 72 -18.25 -4.59 -5.83
N SER A 73 -16.93 -4.55 -5.87
CA SER A 73 -16.10 -5.50 -5.13
C SER A 73 -16.18 -5.28 -3.61
N PHE A 74 -16.37 -4.03 -3.16
CA PHE A 74 -16.64 -3.72 -1.75
C PHE A 74 -18.03 -4.18 -1.32
N LEU A 75 -19.05 -4.01 -2.14
CA LEU A 75 -20.40 -4.48 -1.83
C LEU A 75 -20.49 -6.01 -1.66
N LYS A 76 -19.52 -6.74 -2.21
CA LYS A 76 -19.39 -8.20 -2.05
C LYS A 76 -18.61 -8.61 -0.80
N GLN A 77 -18.17 -7.67 0.04
CA GLN A 77 -17.44 -8.01 1.27
C GLN A 77 -18.32 -8.81 2.24
N ARG A 78 -17.72 -9.85 2.84
CA ARG A 78 -18.37 -10.65 3.91
C ARG A 78 -18.30 -9.97 5.28
N TYR A 79 -17.60 -8.88 5.39
CA TYR A 79 -17.52 -8.01 6.56
C TYR A 79 -18.30 -6.74 6.26
N THR A 80 -19.22 -6.34 7.12
CA THR A 80 -20.22 -5.31 6.80
C THR A 80 -19.97 -3.95 7.47
N ASN A 81 -19.07 -3.88 8.47
CA ASN A 81 -18.82 -2.64 9.21
C ASN A 81 -17.77 -1.77 8.48
N PHE A 82 -18.19 -1.14 7.38
CA PHE A 82 -17.34 -0.26 6.58
C PHE A 82 -18.13 0.82 5.86
N LYS A 83 -17.41 1.88 5.48
CA LYS A 83 -17.85 2.90 4.50
C LYS A 83 -16.79 3.04 3.41
N VAL A 84 -17.23 3.41 2.21
CA VAL A 84 -16.38 3.68 1.06
C VAL A 84 -16.54 5.15 0.68
N TYR A 85 -15.44 5.88 0.67
CA TYR A 85 -15.35 7.27 0.27
C TYR A 85 -14.65 7.36 -1.07
N VAL A 86 -15.39 7.67 -2.12
CA VAL A 86 -14.84 7.85 -3.47
C VAL A 86 -14.60 9.33 -3.69
N VAL A 87 -13.33 9.73 -3.81
CA VAL A 87 -12.96 11.10 -4.18
C VAL A 87 -12.78 11.15 -5.70
N ALA A 88 -13.75 11.73 -6.39
CA ALA A 88 -13.79 11.88 -7.85
C ALA A 88 -13.22 13.26 -8.23
N ASP A 89 -11.87 13.38 -8.20
CA ASP A 89 -11.14 14.62 -8.49
C ASP A 89 -11.07 14.88 -10.00
N ASP A 90 -11.72 15.94 -10.47
CA ASP A 90 -11.81 16.30 -11.89
C ASP A 90 -12.37 15.16 -12.76
N CYS A 91 -13.34 14.40 -12.21
CA CYS A 91 -13.98 13.28 -12.90
C CYS A 91 -15.43 13.60 -13.30
N ASP A 92 -15.88 13.00 -14.39
CA ASP A 92 -17.30 12.84 -14.65
C ASP A 92 -17.87 11.78 -13.69
N THR A 93 -18.92 12.14 -12.97
CA THR A 93 -19.58 11.28 -11.97
C THR A 93 -21.01 10.94 -12.35
N SER A 94 -21.46 11.26 -13.58
CA SER A 94 -22.86 11.06 -14.03
C SER A 94 -23.30 9.60 -13.91
N ASP A 95 -22.39 8.65 -14.13
CA ASP A 95 -22.66 7.22 -14.08
C ASP A 95 -22.33 6.58 -12.72
N LEU A 96 -21.86 7.37 -11.74
CA LEU A 96 -21.52 6.88 -10.40
C LEU A 96 -22.68 7.02 -9.44
N THR A 97 -23.66 6.14 -9.57
CA THR A 97 -24.82 6.06 -8.68
C THR A 97 -24.88 4.71 -7.99
N PHE A 98 -24.95 4.72 -6.66
CA PHE A 98 -25.02 3.50 -5.84
C PHE A 98 -26.17 3.61 -4.85
N ASP A 99 -27.00 2.58 -4.79
CA ASP A 99 -28.12 2.48 -3.84
C ASP A 99 -27.68 1.75 -2.55
N ASP A 100 -26.60 2.26 -1.93
CA ASP A 100 -26.08 1.74 -0.67
C ASP A 100 -25.49 2.90 0.14
N GLU A 101 -26.04 3.13 1.34
CA GLU A 101 -25.65 4.25 2.23
C GLU A 101 -24.20 4.21 2.70
N ARG A 102 -23.52 3.07 2.55
CA ARG A 102 -22.11 2.93 2.86
C ARG A 102 -21.19 3.54 1.79
N ILE A 103 -21.72 3.86 0.62
CA ILE A 103 -20.95 4.41 -0.50
C ILE A 103 -21.18 5.92 -0.56
N ILE A 104 -20.10 6.67 -0.42
CA ILE A 104 -20.12 8.14 -0.36
C ILE A 104 -19.26 8.67 -1.49
N ILE A 105 -19.91 9.32 -2.48
CA ILE A 105 -19.21 9.95 -3.61
C ILE A 105 -18.93 11.41 -3.24
N LEU A 106 -17.66 11.77 -3.25
CA LEU A 106 -17.16 13.09 -2.94
C LEU A 106 -16.57 13.72 -4.21
N LYS A 107 -17.17 14.83 -4.64
CA LYS A 107 -16.69 15.60 -5.80
C LYS A 107 -16.18 16.97 -5.32
N PRO A 108 -14.84 17.20 -5.34
CA PRO A 108 -14.29 18.51 -5.03
C PRO A 108 -14.78 19.57 -6.03
N GLU A 109 -15.12 20.77 -5.54
CA GLU A 109 -15.52 21.90 -6.40
C GLU A 109 -14.35 22.44 -7.22
N VAL A 110 -13.14 22.35 -6.68
CA VAL A 110 -11.89 22.73 -7.33
C VAL A 110 -10.98 21.49 -7.39
N ALA A 111 -10.44 21.24 -8.57
CA ALA A 111 -9.55 20.10 -8.79
C ALA A 111 -8.34 20.10 -7.84
N LEU A 112 -8.11 18.99 -7.19
CA LEU A 112 -7.09 18.82 -6.15
C LEU A 112 -5.72 18.50 -6.74
N HIS A 113 -5.68 17.77 -7.86
CA HIS A 113 -4.47 17.31 -8.58
C HIS A 113 -3.42 16.65 -7.67
N SER A 114 -3.87 16.00 -6.59
CA SER A 114 -2.96 15.40 -5.62
C SER A 114 -3.67 14.30 -4.82
N LYS A 115 -3.11 13.08 -4.85
CA LYS A 115 -3.60 11.96 -4.06
C LYS A 115 -3.69 12.29 -2.57
N ILE A 116 -2.71 13.03 -2.02
CA ILE A 116 -2.70 13.41 -0.61
C ILE A 116 -3.85 14.37 -0.29
N LYS A 117 -4.11 15.35 -1.17
CA LYS A 117 -5.24 16.26 -1.00
C LYS A 117 -6.58 15.53 -1.12
N SER A 118 -6.67 14.56 -2.04
CA SER A 118 -7.88 13.72 -2.17
C SER A 118 -8.11 12.87 -0.91
N ILE A 119 -7.06 12.28 -0.33
CA ILE A 119 -7.15 11.57 0.94
C ILE A 119 -7.61 12.52 2.06
N GLN A 120 -7.02 13.72 2.16
CA GLN A 120 -7.41 14.69 3.17
C GLN A 120 -8.87 15.14 2.97
N PHE A 121 -9.27 15.37 1.72
CA PHE A 121 -10.64 15.74 1.38
C PHE A 121 -11.65 14.67 1.83
N ALA A 122 -11.32 13.37 1.65
CA ALA A 122 -12.16 12.29 2.16
C ALA A 122 -12.25 12.32 3.70
N ILE A 123 -11.13 12.53 4.38
CA ILE A 123 -11.07 12.58 5.84
C ILE A 123 -11.92 13.74 6.39
N ASP A 124 -11.86 14.91 5.75
CA ASP A 124 -12.62 16.09 6.14
C ASP A 124 -14.15 15.92 5.94
N HIS A 125 -14.55 14.91 5.15
CA HIS A 125 -15.95 14.57 4.86
C HIS A 125 -16.39 13.22 5.45
N TYR A 126 -15.65 12.67 6.41
CA TYR A 126 -16.10 11.47 7.10
C TYR A 126 -17.43 11.71 7.84
N VAL A 127 -18.35 10.79 7.64
CA VAL A 127 -19.65 10.83 8.36
C VAL A 127 -19.45 10.63 9.87
N ASN A 128 -18.50 9.77 10.22
CA ASN A 128 -18.03 9.55 11.58
C ASN A 128 -16.56 9.10 11.55
N ASP A 129 -15.84 9.31 12.64
CA ASP A 129 -14.45 8.84 12.78
C ASP A 129 -14.40 7.31 12.71
N PRO A 130 -13.74 6.69 11.71
CA PRO A 130 -13.58 5.25 11.65
C PRO A 130 -12.53 4.77 12.65
N ASP A 131 -12.49 3.46 12.94
CA ASP A 131 -11.34 2.87 13.64
C ASP A 131 -10.10 2.80 12.73
N VAL A 132 -10.32 2.45 11.45
CA VAL A 132 -9.25 2.16 10.48
C VAL A 132 -9.58 2.83 9.15
N MET A 133 -8.60 3.53 8.59
CA MET A 133 -8.65 4.03 7.21
C MET A 133 -7.84 3.15 6.29
N ILE A 134 -8.28 2.99 5.03
CA ILE A 134 -7.58 2.25 3.99
C ILE A 134 -7.51 3.12 2.74
N ILE A 135 -6.36 3.13 2.07
CA ILE A 135 -6.13 3.95 0.89
C ILE A 135 -6.01 3.06 -0.35
N PHE A 136 -6.74 3.43 -1.42
CA PHE A 136 -6.75 2.72 -2.69
C PHE A 136 -6.63 3.68 -3.88
N ASP A 137 -6.20 3.12 -5.01
CA ASP A 137 -6.36 3.72 -6.33
C ASP A 137 -7.69 3.26 -6.96
N SER A 138 -8.20 4.01 -7.92
CA SER A 138 -9.53 3.76 -8.50
C SER A 138 -9.63 2.47 -9.32
N ASP A 139 -8.50 1.94 -9.79
CA ASP A 139 -8.39 0.76 -10.63
C ASP A 139 -8.21 -0.57 -9.85
N ASN A 140 -8.30 -0.51 -8.51
CA ASN A 140 -8.17 -1.70 -7.70
C ASN A 140 -9.49 -2.53 -7.63
N LEU A 141 -9.38 -3.78 -7.18
CA LEU A 141 -10.49 -4.63 -6.73
C LEU A 141 -10.09 -5.32 -5.42
N VAL A 142 -11.06 -5.70 -4.59
CA VAL A 142 -10.80 -6.40 -3.34
C VAL A 142 -11.44 -7.78 -3.30
N HIS A 143 -10.71 -8.76 -2.72
CA HIS A 143 -11.27 -10.09 -2.49
C HIS A 143 -12.45 -10.02 -1.50
N PRO A 144 -13.52 -10.84 -1.62
CA PRO A 144 -14.69 -10.80 -0.72
C PRO A 144 -14.38 -10.97 0.77
N ASP A 145 -13.27 -11.60 1.14
CA ASP A 145 -12.81 -11.73 2.52
C ASP A 145 -11.78 -10.66 2.94
N TYR A 146 -11.52 -9.65 2.12
CA TYR A 146 -10.47 -8.65 2.34
C TYR A 146 -10.58 -7.98 3.71
N LEU A 147 -11.73 -7.35 4.00
CA LEU A 147 -11.95 -6.63 5.25
C LEU A 147 -11.98 -7.57 6.46
N LYS A 148 -12.55 -8.77 6.30
CA LYS A 148 -12.58 -9.79 7.35
C LYS A 148 -11.17 -10.23 7.74
N ASN A 149 -10.34 -10.54 6.76
CA ASN A 149 -8.94 -10.92 6.97
C ASN A 149 -8.14 -9.77 7.57
N LEU A 150 -8.32 -8.56 7.06
CA LEU A 150 -7.67 -7.36 7.58
C LEU A 150 -8.05 -7.10 9.05
N CYS A 151 -9.34 -7.24 9.41
CA CYS A 151 -9.83 -7.09 10.77
C CYS A 151 -9.10 -8.02 11.76
N ALA A 152 -8.77 -9.25 11.35
CA ALA A 152 -8.02 -10.18 12.17
C ALA A 152 -6.66 -9.64 12.62
N TYR A 153 -5.95 -8.87 11.77
CA TYR A 153 -4.68 -8.23 12.13
C TYR A 153 -4.88 -7.14 13.18
N TYR A 154 -5.92 -6.32 13.06
CA TYR A 154 -6.25 -5.30 14.06
C TYR A 154 -6.67 -5.92 15.39
N GLN A 155 -7.36 -7.04 15.36
CA GLN A 155 -7.69 -7.83 16.57
C GLN A 155 -6.44 -8.36 17.29
N GLN A 156 -5.30 -8.52 16.60
CA GLN A 156 -4.01 -8.85 17.21
C GLN A 156 -3.22 -7.62 17.69
N GLY A 157 -3.77 -6.41 17.56
CA GLY A 157 -3.17 -5.18 18.02
C GLY A 157 -2.21 -4.51 17.03
N PHE A 158 -2.14 -4.96 15.77
CA PHE A 158 -1.44 -4.19 14.74
C PHE A 158 -2.18 -2.89 14.47
N ARG A 159 -1.44 -1.82 14.21
CA ARG A 159 -2.00 -0.48 13.96
C ARG A 159 -1.72 0.03 12.55
N VAL A 160 -0.78 -0.60 11.85
CA VAL A 160 -0.44 -0.32 10.45
C VAL A 160 -0.27 -1.65 9.75
N VAL A 161 -1.04 -1.87 8.69
CA VAL A 161 -1.07 -3.13 7.95
C VAL A 161 -1.01 -2.84 6.46
N GLN A 162 0.03 -3.35 5.78
CA GLN A 162 0.07 -3.41 4.32
C GLN A 162 -0.59 -4.69 3.86
N THR A 163 -1.52 -4.60 2.93
CA THR A 163 -2.22 -5.76 2.37
C THR A 163 -1.52 -6.32 1.14
N HIS A 164 -1.90 -7.53 0.74
CA HIS A 164 -1.27 -8.24 -0.36
C HIS A 164 -1.88 -7.82 -1.69
N MET A 165 -1.08 -7.20 -2.54
CA MET A 165 -1.46 -6.84 -3.90
C MET A 165 -1.15 -7.98 -4.86
N LEU A 166 -2.12 -8.33 -5.71
CA LEU A 166 -1.98 -9.25 -6.84
C LEU A 166 -2.30 -8.51 -8.14
N SER A 167 -1.76 -8.99 -9.24
CA SER A 167 -2.06 -8.44 -10.57
C SER A 167 -3.45 -8.85 -11.03
N LYS A 168 -4.21 -7.92 -11.64
CA LYS A 168 -5.48 -8.20 -12.32
C LYS A 168 -5.25 -8.79 -13.70
N ASN A 169 -4.24 -8.30 -14.40
CA ASN A 169 -3.91 -8.66 -15.78
C ASN A 169 -2.46 -9.10 -15.92
N THR A 170 -2.22 -10.05 -16.81
CA THR A 170 -0.90 -10.57 -17.17
C THR A 170 -0.86 -10.95 -18.67
N ASP A 171 -1.62 -10.24 -19.51
CA ASP A 171 -1.86 -10.59 -20.89
C ASP A 171 -0.73 -10.14 -21.81
N THR A 172 0.03 -9.13 -21.43
CA THR A 172 1.15 -8.59 -22.18
C THR A 172 2.49 -8.89 -21.51
N THR A 173 3.58 -8.82 -22.28
CA THR A 173 4.95 -8.96 -21.74
C THR A 173 5.24 -7.91 -20.67
N TYR A 174 4.72 -6.68 -20.82
CA TYR A 174 4.94 -5.61 -19.86
C TYR A 174 4.18 -5.84 -18.55
N SER A 175 2.92 -6.26 -18.63
CA SER A 175 2.15 -6.61 -17.42
C SER A 175 2.73 -7.83 -16.69
N GLN A 176 3.30 -8.80 -17.42
CA GLN A 176 4.03 -9.93 -16.83
C GLN A 176 5.31 -9.47 -16.11
N LEU A 177 6.12 -8.62 -16.75
CA LEU A 177 7.36 -8.08 -16.14
C LEU A 177 7.07 -7.26 -14.89
N ASP A 178 6.03 -6.42 -14.93
CA ASP A 178 5.62 -5.65 -13.76
C ASP A 178 5.13 -6.57 -12.63
N SER A 179 4.35 -7.59 -12.97
CA SER A 179 3.86 -8.61 -12.03
C SER A 179 5.00 -9.37 -11.36
N VAL A 180 6.01 -9.80 -12.11
CA VAL A 180 7.20 -10.49 -11.57
C VAL A 180 7.97 -9.57 -10.62
N GLY A 181 8.18 -8.32 -11.01
CA GLY A 181 8.81 -7.31 -10.14
C GLY A 181 8.02 -7.15 -8.84
N HIS A 182 6.69 -7.09 -8.94
CA HIS A 182 5.82 -6.96 -7.78
C HIS A 182 5.88 -8.19 -6.85
N ILE A 183 5.90 -9.42 -7.41
CA ILE A 183 6.07 -10.67 -6.64
C ILE A 183 7.40 -10.65 -5.88
N TYR A 184 8.49 -10.23 -6.53
CA TYR A 184 9.80 -10.09 -5.91
C TYR A 184 9.76 -9.13 -4.70
N TYR A 185 9.25 -7.91 -4.89
CA TYR A 185 9.14 -6.92 -3.81
C TYR A 185 8.19 -7.39 -2.70
N THR A 186 7.09 -8.05 -3.04
CA THR A 186 6.17 -8.61 -2.05
C THR A 186 6.85 -9.66 -1.18
N PHE A 187 7.67 -10.53 -1.76
CA PHE A 187 8.40 -11.52 -1.01
C PHE A 187 9.48 -10.88 -0.11
N PHE A 188 10.40 -10.11 -0.69
CA PHE A 188 11.58 -9.62 0.04
C PHE A 188 11.27 -8.44 0.95
N GLU A 189 10.41 -7.51 0.52
CA GLU A 189 10.14 -6.29 1.27
C GLU A 189 8.97 -6.42 2.27
N ARG A 190 8.17 -7.48 2.19
CA ARG A 190 6.97 -7.65 3.03
C ARG A 190 6.90 -9.01 3.69
N LYS A 191 6.70 -10.08 2.91
CA LYS A 191 6.44 -11.42 3.43
C LYS A 191 7.59 -11.97 4.27
N SER A 192 8.82 -11.91 3.78
CA SER A 192 10.00 -12.36 4.51
C SER A 192 10.25 -11.50 5.75
N LYS A 193 10.13 -10.18 5.65
CA LYS A 193 10.28 -9.26 6.79
C LYS A 193 9.24 -9.55 7.88
N MET A 194 7.97 -9.71 7.51
CA MET A 194 6.91 -10.07 8.47
C MET A 194 7.20 -11.39 9.17
N ALA A 195 7.64 -12.42 8.44
CA ALA A 195 8.00 -13.72 9.01
C ALA A 195 9.17 -13.64 10.00
N LEU A 196 10.10 -12.72 9.76
CA LEU A 196 11.27 -12.47 10.62
C LEU A 196 10.97 -11.53 11.81
N GLY A 197 9.75 -10.98 11.91
CA GLY A 197 9.37 -10.01 12.94
C GLY A 197 9.82 -8.59 12.65
N LEU A 198 10.22 -8.31 11.40
CA LEU A 198 10.59 -6.97 10.92
C LEU A 198 9.37 -6.25 10.33
N SER A 199 9.45 -4.93 10.23
CA SER A 199 8.41 -4.12 9.57
C SER A 199 8.40 -4.33 8.06
N SER A 200 7.21 -4.51 7.51
CA SER A 200 6.96 -4.57 6.07
C SER A 200 7.04 -3.18 5.43
N SER A 201 7.38 -3.13 4.15
CA SER A 201 7.36 -1.90 3.38
C SER A 201 5.93 -1.51 2.99
N ILE A 202 5.63 -0.21 3.03
CA ILE A 202 4.35 0.38 2.61
C ILE A 202 4.35 0.61 1.10
N LEU A 203 3.19 0.34 0.48
CA LEU A 203 2.80 0.76 -0.87
C LEU A 203 1.81 1.93 -0.79
N GLY A 204 1.66 2.65 -1.89
CA GLY A 204 0.68 3.73 -2.03
C GLY A 204 -0.78 3.27 -2.08
N LEU A 205 -1.04 1.97 -2.17
CA LEU A 205 -2.37 1.36 -2.23
C LEU A 205 -2.48 0.16 -1.28
N GLY A 206 -3.68 -0.15 -0.83
CA GLY A 206 -3.95 -1.25 0.09
C GLY A 206 -3.28 -1.08 1.46
N ILE A 207 -2.79 0.11 1.78
CA ILE A 207 -2.31 0.43 3.12
C ILE A 207 -3.46 0.77 4.03
N SER A 208 -3.51 0.12 5.18
CA SER A 208 -4.49 0.40 6.23
C SER A 208 -3.81 0.90 7.50
N LEU A 209 -4.44 1.86 8.16
CA LEU A 209 -3.91 2.64 9.25
C LEU A 209 -4.96 2.81 10.34
N ASP A 210 -4.58 2.56 11.58
CA ASP A 210 -5.36 3.04 12.74
C ASP A 210 -5.58 4.55 12.58
N TYR A 211 -6.84 4.99 12.54
CA TYR A 211 -7.17 6.36 12.23
C TYR A 211 -6.68 7.34 13.32
N ASN A 212 -6.77 6.95 14.59
CA ASN A 212 -6.25 7.78 15.67
C ASN A 212 -4.73 7.92 15.60
N LEU A 213 -4.00 6.89 15.17
CA LEU A 213 -2.58 6.99 14.91
C LEU A 213 -2.29 7.94 13.74
N TYR A 214 -3.06 7.84 12.64
CA TYR A 214 -2.89 8.72 11.48
C TYR A 214 -3.08 10.19 11.86
N LYS A 215 -4.07 10.53 12.67
CA LYS A 215 -4.31 11.91 13.16
C LYS A 215 -3.09 12.51 13.88
N THR A 216 -2.26 11.68 14.53
CA THR A 216 -1.08 12.18 15.27
C THR A 216 0.06 12.66 14.39
N ILE A 217 0.13 12.20 13.12
CA ILE A 217 1.29 12.49 12.25
C ILE A 217 1.20 13.82 11.50
N ASN A 218 0.06 14.52 11.58
CA ASN A 218 -0.18 15.81 10.92
C ASN A 218 0.43 15.87 9.51
N TYR A 219 -0.08 15.01 8.60
CA TYR A 219 0.49 14.80 7.28
C TYR A 219 0.13 15.95 6.33
N LYS A 220 0.88 17.05 6.40
CA LYS A 220 0.66 18.26 5.56
C LYS A 220 1.48 18.27 4.25
N ASN A 221 2.25 17.24 3.97
CA ASN A 221 3.22 17.29 2.90
C ASN A 221 2.60 16.90 1.54
N THR A 222 2.51 17.86 0.63
CA THR A 222 1.84 17.76 -0.68
C THR A 222 2.76 17.35 -1.84
N VAL A 223 4.07 17.22 -1.60
CA VAL A 223 5.06 16.86 -2.62
C VAL A 223 5.34 15.37 -2.58
N GLY A 224 5.37 14.71 -3.73
CA GLY A 224 5.47 13.27 -3.99
C GLY A 224 6.23 12.35 -3.00
N GLY A 225 6.17 11.04 -3.24
CA GLY A 225 6.73 10.04 -2.31
C GLY A 225 5.90 9.84 -1.04
N PHE A 226 4.56 9.98 -1.15
CA PHE A 226 3.61 9.81 -0.05
C PHE A 226 3.87 8.54 0.76
N ASP A 227 3.97 7.41 0.09
CA ASP A 227 4.14 6.09 0.70
C ASP A 227 5.44 5.96 1.51
N LYS A 228 6.56 6.47 0.99
CA LYS A 228 7.87 6.40 1.67
C LYS A 228 7.95 7.31 2.88
N LYS A 229 7.38 8.51 2.78
CA LYS A 229 7.29 9.43 3.92
C LYS A 229 6.35 8.90 5.00
N LEU A 230 5.22 8.32 4.60
CA LEU A 230 4.29 7.66 5.51
C LEU A 230 4.98 6.47 6.20
N GLN A 231 5.69 5.62 5.45
CA GLN A 231 6.45 4.49 5.99
C GLN A 231 7.46 4.94 7.05
N ALA A 232 8.25 5.97 6.77
CA ALA A 232 9.24 6.48 7.70
C ALA A 232 8.59 6.96 9.02
N LYS A 233 7.48 7.71 8.92
CA LYS A 233 6.75 8.17 10.10
C LYS A 233 6.13 7.00 10.88
N MET A 234 5.47 6.06 10.20
CA MET A 234 4.84 4.92 10.85
C MET A 234 5.84 3.99 11.52
N ALA A 235 7.00 3.76 10.89
CA ALA A 235 8.07 2.92 11.47
C ALA A 235 8.60 3.47 12.81
N MET A 236 8.47 4.77 13.06
CA MET A 236 8.85 5.39 14.34
C MET A 236 7.76 5.28 15.41
N LEU A 237 6.51 5.07 15.02
CA LEU A 237 5.35 5.14 15.91
C LEU A 237 4.78 3.76 16.28
N VAL A 238 5.09 2.72 15.51
CA VAL A 238 4.60 1.37 15.75
C VAL A 238 5.74 0.37 15.91
N LYS A 239 5.52 -0.65 16.72
CA LYS A 239 6.50 -1.72 16.91
C LYS A 239 6.81 -2.47 15.61
N GLN A 240 5.79 -2.63 14.76
CA GLN A 240 5.89 -3.37 13.50
C GLN A 240 4.80 -2.90 12.54
N ILE A 241 5.15 -2.66 11.29
CA ILE A 241 4.21 -2.56 10.18
C ILE A 241 3.95 -3.99 9.70
N ALA A 242 2.71 -4.45 9.84
CA ALA A 242 2.35 -5.82 9.46
C ALA A 242 2.19 -5.98 7.95
N PHE A 243 2.28 -7.22 7.48
CA PHE A 243 1.88 -7.63 6.13
C PHE A 243 0.77 -8.67 6.22
N ALA A 244 -0.39 -8.34 5.67
CA ALA A 244 -1.54 -9.23 5.60
C ALA A 244 -1.54 -10.00 4.27
N ASP A 245 -0.92 -11.18 4.28
CA ASP A 245 -0.76 -12.06 3.10
C ASP A 245 -2.09 -12.58 2.55
N ASP A 246 -3.14 -12.58 3.35
CA ASP A 246 -4.48 -13.09 3.04
C ASP A 246 -5.55 -11.98 2.84
N ALA A 247 -5.21 -10.72 3.10
CA ALA A 247 -6.03 -9.57 2.72
C ALA A 247 -5.63 -9.11 1.31
N ILE A 248 -6.34 -9.64 0.29
CA ILE A 248 -5.93 -9.52 -1.11
C ILE A 248 -6.62 -8.34 -1.78
N VAL A 249 -5.83 -7.49 -2.41
CA VAL A 249 -6.24 -6.45 -3.36
C VAL A 249 -5.67 -6.79 -4.74
N TYR A 250 -6.45 -6.58 -5.78
CA TYR A 250 -6.05 -6.77 -7.17
C TYR A 250 -5.80 -5.41 -7.81
N ASP A 251 -4.71 -5.28 -8.53
CA ASP A 251 -4.21 -4.04 -9.12
C ASP A 251 -3.96 -4.19 -10.63
N GLU A 252 -4.31 -3.17 -11.40
CA GLU A 252 -4.10 -3.13 -12.85
C GLU A 252 -2.62 -2.98 -13.15
N LYS A 253 -2.09 -3.81 -14.04
CA LYS A 253 -0.68 -3.75 -14.46
C LYS A 253 -0.54 -3.04 -15.78
N VAL A 254 0.55 -2.30 -15.91
CA VAL A 254 0.85 -1.55 -17.13
C VAL A 254 1.06 -2.48 -18.32
N GLU A 255 0.37 -2.21 -19.42
CA GLU A 255 0.40 -3.05 -20.63
C GLU A 255 1.31 -2.53 -21.74
N GLU A 256 1.73 -1.24 -21.65
CA GLU A 256 2.50 -0.56 -22.68
C GLU A 256 3.86 -0.08 -22.16
N ALA A 257 4.89 -0.16 -23.02
CA ALA A 257 6.26 0.26 -22.71
C ALA A 257 6.35 1.73 -22.30
N ALA A 258 5.70 2.61 -23.05
CA ALA A 258 5.75 4.07 -22.82
C ALA A 258 5.14 4.47 -21.48
N VAL A 259 4.05 3.79 -21.07
CA VAL A 259 3.40 4.04 -19.77
C VAL A 259 4.29 3.53 -18.64
N MET A 260 4.91 2.35 -18.81
CA MET A 260 5.85 1.80 -17.82
C MET A 260 7.08 2.70 -17.64
N GLU A 261 7.65 3.20 -18.74
CA GLU A 261 8.79 4.13 -18.70
C GLU A 261 8.42 5.43 -17.96
N LYS A 262 7.27 6.03 -18.31
CA LYS A 262 6.78 7.25 -17.65
C LYS A 262 6.54 7.05 -16.15
N GLN A 263 5.96 5.92 -15.76
CA GLN A 263 5.68 5.59 -14.36
C GLN A 263 6.98 5.42 -13.56
N ARG A 264 7.97 4.72 -14.13
CA ARG A 264 9.27 4.48 -13.48
C ARG A 264 10.13 5.74 -13.43
N THR A 265 10.20 6.52 -14.50
CA THR A 265 10.96 7.79 -14.54
C THR A 265 10.33 8.87 -13.68
N GLY A 266 8.99 8.92 -13.59
CA GLY A 266 8.28 9.81 -12.66
C GLY A 266 8.62 9.51 -11.20
N GLY A 267 8.78 8.23 -10.85
CA GLY A 267 9.24 7.80 -9.52
C GLY A 267 10.67 8.22 -9.20
N TYR A 268 11.58 8.20 -10.17
CA TYR A 268 12.99 8.62 -10.00
C TYR A 268 13.15 10.14 -9.97
N GLY A 269 12.37 10.89 -10.74
CA GLY A 269 12.39 12.36 -10.74
C GLY A 269 12.06 12.98 -9.38
N LEU A 270 11.33 12.25 -8.53
CA LEU A 270 11.01 12.66 -7.16
C LEU A 270 12.14 12.39 -6.16
N ILE A 271 13.05 11.46 -6.44
CA ILE A 271 14.20 11.15 -5.59
C ILE A 271 15.30 12.22 -5.74
N SER A 272 15.39 12.88 -6.90
CA SER A 272 16.38 13.93 -7.16
C SER A 272 16.04 15.29 -6.51
N LEU A 273 14.88 15.41 -5.86
CA LEU A 273 14.40 16.62 -5.18
C LEU A 273 14.40 16.50 -3.63
N ILE A 274 14.93 15.41 -3.10
CA ILE A 274 15.17 15.18 -1.67
C ILE A 274 16.67 15.26 -1.38
#